data_29e6d03ed680ec9f0ebb20db9736d3a2
#
_entry.id   29e6d03ed680ec9f0ebb20db9736d3a2
#
_cell.length_a   1.000
_cell.length_b   1.000
_cell.length_c   1.000
_cell.angle_alpha   90.00
_cell.angle_beta   90.00
_cell.angle_gamma   90.00
#
_symmetry.space_group_name_H-M   'P 1'
#
loop_
_entity.id
_entity.type
_entity.pdbx_description
1 polymer ?
#
loop_
_entity_poly.entity_id
_entity_poly.type
_entity_poly.pdbx_seq_one_letter_code
_entity_poly.pdbx_strand_id
1 'polypeptide(L)'
;AQFQCGYKGIVQLAIRSGQFKTINVTDVREGELKGRDRMTGEVQVEWITDDSERAKAKIVGYMGYFKLLSGYEKTTYWSVEELEQHGVKYSQTYRKGYGVWKDNFDSMCRKTVIKLMLNKGDAPMSVEMQQAVKYDQSVILDESGNCRYIDNSKPTAEEKLEAIAAKEQQIEDAQVVDNEQPAIDNDQPTDKLF
;
A
#
# COMPACT_ATOMS: atom_id res chain seq x y z
N ALA A 1 -19.94 5.87 -15.40
CA ALA A 1 -19.82 4.99 -14.22
C ALA A 1 -18.38 4.48 -14.11
N GLN A 2 -17.85 4.39 -12.90
CA GLN A 2 -16.52 3.84 -12.64
C GLN A 2 -16.64 2.34 -12.38
N PHE A 3 -15.83 1.54 -13.07
CA PHE A 3 -15.74 0.11 -12.79
C PHE A 3 -14.84 -0.13 -11.56
N GLN A 4 -15.34 -0.87 -10.60
CA GLN A 4 -14.58 -1.26 -9.40
C GLN A 4 -14.70 -2.77 -9.18
N CYS A 5 -13.59 -3.46 -9.29
CA CYS A 5 -13.48 -4.87 -8.94
C CYS A 5 -12.88 -5.00 -7.54
N GLY A 6 -13.69 -5.40 -6.57
CA GLY A 6 -13.22 -5.67 -5.21
C GLY A 6 -12.37 -6.96 -5.15
N TYR A 7 -11.65 -7.16 -4.03
CA TYR A 7 -10.87 -8.37 -3.76
C TYR A 7 -11.66 -9.66 -4.05
N LYS A 8 -12.89 -9.76 -3.52
CA LYS A 8 -13.76 -10.93 -3.73
C LYS A 8 -14.09 -11.17 -5.21
N GLY A 9 -14.27 -10.11 -5.99
CA GLY A 9 -14.53 -10.21 -7.44
C GLY A 9 -13.33 -10.79 -8.19
N ILE A 10 -12.12 -10.38 -7.86
CA ILE A 10 -10.89 -10.93 -8.45
C ILE A 10 -10.73 -12.41 -8.11
N VAL A 11 -10.98 -12.80 -6.84
CA VAL A 11 -10.95 -14.21 -6.41
C VAL A 11 -11.98 -15.04 -7.19
N GLN A 12 -13.21 -14.55 -7.38
CA GLN A 12 -14.23 -15.24 -8.15
C GLN A 12 -13.84 -15.43 -9.61
N LEU A 13 -13.24 -14.42 -10.25
CA LEU A 13 -12.75 -14.54 -11.61
C LEU A 13 -11.62 -15.58 -11.71
N ALA A 14 -10.72 -15.62 -10.73
CA ALA A 14 -9.67 -16.63 -10.65
C ALA A 14 -10.26 -18.05 -10.54
N ILE A 15 -11.23 -18.26 -9.67
CA ILE A 15 -11.92 -19.56 -9.52
C ILE A 15 -12.63 -19.95 -10.83
N ARG A 16 -13.34 -19.02 -11.47
CA ARG A 16 -14.05 -19.25 -12.74
C ARG A 16 -13.13 -19.60 -13.90
N SER A 17 -11.86 -19.13 -13.88
CA SER A 17 -10.87 -19.51 -14.91
C SER A 17 -10.55 -21.01 -14.92
N GLY A 18 -10.89 -21.74 -13.85
CA GLY A 18 -10.62 -23.16 -13.71
C GLY A 18 -9.14 -23.54 -13.61
N GLN A 19 -8.24 -22.57 -13.43
CA GLN A 19 -6.79 -22.81 -13.39
C GLN A 19 -6.23 -22.84 -11.96
N PHE A 20 -6.92 -22.18 -11.03
CA PHE A 20 -6.49 -22.05 -9.64
C PHE A 20 -7.11 -23.16 -8.78
N LYS A 21 -6.26 -23.92 -8.10
CA LYS A 21 -6.67 -24.82 -7.02
C LYS A 21 -6.98 -24.05 -5.75
N THR A 22 -6.18 -23.01 -5.48
CA THR A 22 -6.31 -22.15 -4.30
C THR A 22 -5.78 -20.76 -4.65
N ILE A 23 -6.45 -19.73 -4.19
CA ILE A 23 -5.97 -18.33 -4.23
C ILE A 23 -6.50 -17.60 -3.00
N ASN A 24 -5.62 -16.96 -2.26
CA ASN A 24 -5.97 -16.27 -1.02
C ASN A 24 -5.00 -15.12 -0.72
N VAL A 25 -5.48 -14.14 0.05
CA VAL A 25 -4.63 -13.12 0.69
C VAL A 25 -5.03 -13.03 2.16
N THR A 26 -4.06 -13.13 3.04
CA THR A 26 -4.24 -13.04 4.49
C THR A 26 -3.34 -11.96 5.09
N ASP A 27 -3.74 -11.41 6.22
CA ASP A 27 -2.89 -10.57 7.05
C ASP A 27 -1.84 -11.41 7.75
N VAL A 28 -0.66 -10.83 7.93
CA VAL A 28 0.45 -11.37 8.72
C VAL A 28 0.65 -10.46 9.92
N ARG A 29 0.69 -11.07 11.09
CA ARG A 29 0.78 -10.37 12.37
C ARG A 29 2.18 -10.38 12.93
N GLU A 30 2.42 -9.48 13.88
CA GLU A 30 3.69 -9.41 14.59
C GLU A 30 4.02 -10.75 15.26
N GLY A 31 5.26 -11.23 15.04
CA GLY A 31 5.70 -12.55 15.50
C GLY A 31 5.43 -13.70 14.53
N GLU A 32 4.51 -13.57 13.56
CA GLU A 32 4.22 -14.64 12.60
C GLU A 32 5.28 -14.73 11.48
N LEU A 33 5.83 -13.62 11.01
CA LEU A 33 6.86 -13.60 9.97
C LEU A 33 8.21 -14.03 10.54
N LYS A 34 8.76 -15.15 10.07
CA LYS A 34 10.07 -15.66 10.50
C LYS A 34 11.19 -15.36 9.52
N GLY A 35 10.90 -15.34 8.23
CA GLY A 35 11.90 -15.07 7.22
C GLY A 35 11.32 -14.88 5.83
N ARG A 36 12.17 -14.33 4.94
CA ARG A 36 11.87 -14.19 3.52
C ARG A 36 13.13 -14.49 2.72
N ASP A 37 13.08 -15.50 1.88
CA ASP A 37 14.13 -15.76 0.90
C ASP A 37 13.93 -14.82 -0.29
N ARG A 38 14.92 -13.95 -0.55
CA ARG A 38 14.86 -13.00 -1.65
C ARG A 38 15.09 -13.66 -3.01
N MET A 39 15.74 -14.81 -3.07
CA MET A 39 16.05 -15.50 -4.31
C MET A 39 14.87 -16.33 -4.79
N THR A 40 14.27 -17.12 -3.90
CA THR A 40 13.12 -17.97 -4.22
C THR A 40 11.80 -17.23 -4.10
N GLY A 41 11.76 -16.15 -3.31
CA GLY A 41 10.54 -15.43 -2.92
C GLY A 41 9.73 -16.16 -1.85
N GLU A 42 10.27 -17.26 -1.29
CA GLU A 42 9.61 -18.03 -0.23
C GLU A 42 9.49 -17.20 1.04
N VAL A 43 8.32 -17.28 1.68
CA VAL A 43 8.01 -16.58 2.92
C VAL A 43 7.74 -17.61 4.00
N GLN A 44 8.52 -17.56 5.06
CA GLN A 44 8.40 -18.46 6.21
C GLN A 44 7.54 -17.77 7.27
N VAL A 45 6.41 -18.42 7.58
CA VAL A 45 5.42 -17.91 8.55
C VAL A 45 5.09 -19.00 9.56
N GLU A 46 5.09 -18.63 10.80
CA GLU A 46 4.60 -19.46 11.91
C GLU A 46 3.36 -18.79 12.51
N TRP A 47 2.21 -19.39 12.23
CA TRP A 47 0.92 -18.81 12.60
C TRP A 47 0.68 -18.90 14.12
N ILE A 48 0.21 -17.80 14.70
CA ILE A 48 -0.33 -17.80 16.05
C ILE A 48 -1.62 -18.62 16.03
N THR A 49 -1.65 -19.73 16.78
CA THR A 49 -2.77 -20.68 16.78
C THR A 49 -3.96 -20.22 17.63
N ASP A 50 -3.73 -19.39 18.63
CA ASP A 50 -4.79 -18.81 19.43
C ASP A 50 -5.35 -17.56 18.74
N ASP A 51 -6.61 -17.64 18.31
CA ASP A 51 -7.28 -16.53 17.60
C ASP A 51 -7.40 -15.26 18.47
N SER A 52 -7.52 -15.43 19.80
CA SER A 52 -7.63 -14.30 20.72
C SER A 52 -6.30 -13.56 20.89
N GLU A 53 -5.19 -14.28 20.91
CA GLU A 53 -3.85 -13.72 20.93
C GLU A 53 -3.53 -13.08 19.57
N ARG A 54 -3.84 -13.81 18.49
CA ARG A 54 -3.63 -13.31 17.14
C ARG A 54 -4.39 -12.01 16.88
N ALA A 55 -5.61 -11.88 17.36
CA ALA A 55 -6.42 -10.67 17.20
C ALA A 55 -5.81 -9.43 17.88
N LYS A 56 -5.04 -9.61 18.95
CA LYS A 56 -4.35 -8.53 19.67
C LYS A 56 -3.04 -8.10 19.00
N ALA A 57 -2.40 -9.00 18.27
CA ALA A 57 -1.14 -8.72 17.61
C ALA A 57 -1.33 -7.75 16.43
N LYS A 58 -0.40 -6.82 16.26
CA LYS A 58 -0.43 -5.81 15.18
C LYS A 58 -0.25 -6.46 13.81
N ILE A 59 -0.99 -6.01 12.80
CA ILE A 59 -0.77 -6.41 11.41
C ILE A 59 0.53 -5.75 10.93
N VAL A 60 1.48 -6.54 10.46
CA VAL A 60 2.77 -6.09 9.92
C VAL A 60 2.86 -6.19 8.41
N GLY A 61 1.97 -6.95 7.79
CA GLY A 61 1.91 -7.09 6.34
C GLY A 61 0.78 -7.97 5.86
N TYR A 62 0.80 -8.25 4.58
CA TYR A 62 -0.17 -9.09 3.90
C TYR A 62 0.54 -10.08 3.00
N MET A 63 0.10 -11.32 3.04
CA MET A 63 0.64 -12.41 2.26
C MET A 63 -0.40 -12.92 1.27
N GLY A 64 -0.03 -12.93 0.00
CA GLY A 64 -0.78 -13.57 -1.07
C GLY A 64 -0.21 -14.94 -1.36
N TYR A 65 -1.08 -15.90 -1.60
CA TYR A 65 -0.73 -17.26 -2.00
C TYR A 65 -1.68 -17.73 -3.10
N PHE A 66 -1.12 -18.40 -4.10
CA PHE A 66 -1.91 -19.20 -5.02
C PHE A 66 -1.24 -20.52 -5.33
N LYS A 67 -2.07 -21.50 -5.69
CA LYS A 67 -1.68 -22.80 -6.24
C LYS A 67 -2.50 -23.10 -7.46
N LEU A 68 -1.84 -23.44 -8.54
CA LEU A 68 -2.48 -23.85 -9.80
C LEU A 68 -2.80 -25.34 -9.80
N LEU A 69 -3.69 -25.77 -10.69
CA LEU A 69 -3.96 -27.18 -10.93
C LEU A 69 -2.75 -27.93 -11.47
N SER A 70 -1.83 -27.25 -12.18
CA SER A 70 -0.54 -27.80 -12.63
C SER A 70 0.43 -28.14 -11.49
N GLY A 71 0.13 -27.73 -10.25
CA GLY A 71 1.00 -27.89 -9.09
C GLY A 71 1.91 -26.70 -8.81
N TYR A 72 2.05 -25.74 -9.75
CA TYR A 72 2.80 -24.52 -9.50
C TYR A 72 2.14 -23.70 -8.39
N GLU A 73 2.96 -23.22 -7.48
CA GLU A 73 2.49 -22.36 -6.37
C GLU A 73 3.46 -21.21 -6.12
N LYS A 74 2.91 -20.11 -5.62
CA LYS A 74 3.70 -18.92 -5.30
C LYS A 74 3.13 -18.19 -4.10
N THR A 75 4.05 -17.68 -3.29
CA THR A 75 3.79 -16.81 -2.16
C THR A 75 4.35 -15.43 -2.45
N THR A 76 3.64 -14.39 -2.04
CA THR A 76 4.07 -13.00 -2.13
C THR A 76 3.76 -12.30 -0.81
N TYR A 77 4.72 -11.57 -0.25
CA TYR A 77 4.55 -10.79 0.96
C TYR A 77 4.81 -9.31 0.69
N TRP A 78 3.99 -8.47 1.28
CA TRP A 78 4.12 -7.01 1.28
C TRP A 78 3.93 -6.50 2.70
N SER A 79 4.87 -5.68 3.18
CA SER A 79 4.72 -5.05 4.48
C SER A 79 3.65 -3.95 4.45
N VAL A 80 3.16 -3.56 5.61
CA VAL A 80 2.22 -2.43 5.73
C VAL A 80 2.83 -1.17 5.15
N GLU A 81 4.11 -0.90 5.42
CA GLU A 81 4.83 0.28 4.93
C GLU A 81 4.94 0.28 3.40
N GLU A 82 5.24 -0.86 2.78
CA GLU A 82 5.29 -1.00 1.32
C GLU A 82 3.92 -0.74 0.69
N LEU A 83 2.84 -1.20 1.33
CA LEU A 83 1.47 -0.99 0.87
C LEU A 83 1.00 0.45 1.08
N GLU A 84 1.38 1.10 2.17
CA GLU A 84 1.15 2.53 2.38
C GLU A 84 1.83 3.38 1.31
N GLN A 85 3.11 3.10 1.04
CA GLN A 85 3.85 3.76 -0.04
C GLN A 85 3.20 3.53 -1.41
N HIS A 86 2.69 2.31 -1.65
CA HIS A 86 1.92 2.01 -2.85
C HIS A 86 0.65 2.85 -2.92
N GLY A 87 -0.10 2.94 -1.82
CA GLY A 87 -1.29 3.77 -1.72
C GLY A 87 -0.98 5.25 -1.99
N VAL A 88 0.03 5.81 -1.34
CA VAL A 88 0.49 7.19 -1.55
C VAL A 88 0.91 7.43 -3.00
N LYS A 89 1.60 6.47 -3.62
CA LYS A 89 2.08 6.59 -5.01
C LYS A 89 0.94 6.59 -6.03
N TYR A 90 -0.08 5.76 -5.83
CA TYR A 90 -1.09 5.47 -6.85
C TYR A 90 -2.48 6.02 -6.55
N SER A 91 -2.76 6.50 -5.32
CA SER A 91 -4.03 7.11 -4.96
C SER A 91 -3.86 8.57 -4.57
N GLN A 92 -4.46 9.45 -5.36
CA GLN A 92 -4.47 10.89 -5.11
C GLN A 92 -5.32 11.23 -3.88
N THR A 93 -6.45 10.54 -3.71
CA THR A 93 -7.34 10.74 -2.57
C THR A 93 -6.67 10.32 -1.26
N TYR A 94 -5.87 9.24 -1.27
CA TYR A 94 -5.11 8.81 -0.11
C TYR A 94 -4.05 9.84 0.30
N ARG A 95 -3.32 10.42 -0.67
CA ARG A 95 -2.37 11.51 -0.40
C ARG A 95 -3.04 12.72 0.25
N LYS A 96 -4.27 13.04 -0.16
CA LYS A 96 -5.06 14.13 0.41
C LYS A 96 -5.72 13.75 1.76
N GLY A 97 -5.48 12.55 2.27
CA GLY A 97 -5.94 12.10 3.58
C GLY A 97 -7.39 11.64 3.66
N TYR A 98 -8.03 11.28 2.54
CA TYR A 98 -9.38 10.75 2.48
C TYR A 98 -9.52 9.63 1.44
N GLY A 99 -10.73 9.03 1.38
CA GLY A 99 -11.08 8.02 0.38
C GLY A 99 -10.87 6.58 0.85
N VAL A 100 -11.16 5.65 -0.06
CA VAL A 100 -11.29 4.21 0.25
C VAL A 100 -10.02 3.62 0.88
N TRP A 101 -8.85 4.09 0.51
CA TRP A 101 -7.58 3.66 1.11
C TRP A 101 -7.49 4.01 2.58
N LYS A 102 -8.04 5.16 3.00
CA LYS A 102 -8.06 5.56 4.42
C LYS A 102 -9.16 4.83 5.19
N ASP A 103 -10.37 4.78 4.60
CA ASP A 103 -11.55 4.27 5.28
C ASP A 103 -11.57 2.73 5.38
N ASN A 104 -10.95 2.04 4.40
CA ASN A 104 -10.94 0.58 4.27
C ASN A 104 -9.55 0.05 3.92
N PHE A 105 -8.56 0.42 4.72
CA PHE A 105 -7.15 0.11 4.46
C PHE A 105 -6.88 -1.39 4.27
N ASP A 106 -7.40 -2.25 5.16
CA ASP A 106 -7.25 -3.71 5.06
C ASP A 106 -7.76 -4.27 3.71
N SER A 107 -8.95 -3.85 3.30
CA SER A 107 -9.53 -4.28 2.03
C SER A 107 -8.72 -3.82 0.82
N MET A 108 -8.16 -2.61 0.88
CA MET A 108 -7.30 -2.08 -0.18
C MET A 108 -5.94 -2.77 -0.22
N CYS A 109 -5.36 -3.11 0.93
CA CYS A 109 -4.15 -3.92 1.02
C CYS A 109 -4.35 -5.29 0.39
N ARG A 110 -5.40 -6.02 0.77
CA ARG A 110 -5.73 -7.34 0.19
C ARG A 110 -5.95 -7.26 -1.33
N LYS A 111 -6.67 -6.25 -1.79
CA LYS A 111 -6.90 -5.99 -3.21
C LYS A 111 -5.60 -5.70 -3.95
N THR A 112 -4.72 -4.90 -3.37
CA THR A 112 -3.43 -4.53 -3.96
C THR A 112 -2.51 -5.75 -4.07
N VAL A 113 -2.39 -6.54 -3.00
CA VAL A 113 -1.56 -7.74 -2.98
C VAL A 113 -2.01 -8.76 -4.03
N ILE A 114 -3.33 -9.04 -4.13
CA ILE A 114 -3.84 -9.97 -5.14
C ILE A 114 -3.61 -9.47 -6.57
N LYS A 115 -3.80 -8.17 -6.84
CA LYS A 115 -3.53 -7.57 -8.15
C LYS A 115 -2.05 -7.67 -8.52
N LEU A 116 -1.16 -7.33 -7.60
CA LEU A 116 0.29 -7.38 -7.82
C LEU A 116 0.77 -8.82 -8.03
N MET A 117 0.22 -9.78 -7.29
CA MET A 117 0.51 -11.20 -7.44
C MET A 117 0.11 -11.72 -8.83
N LEU A 118 -1.07 -11.34 -9.32
CA LEU A 118 -1.55 -11.75 -10.64
C LEU A 118 -0.83 -11.02 -11.79
N ASN A 119 -0.51 -9.73 -11.63
CA ASN A 119 0.08 -8.91 -12.70
C ASN A 119 1.56 -9.19 -12.96
N LYS A 120 2.28 -9.86 -12.07
CA LYS A 120 3.70 -10.17 -12.26
C LYS A 120 4.00 -11.25 -13.29
N GLY A 121 2.97 -11.77 -13.97
CA GLY A 121 3.13 -12.81 -14.99
C GLY A 121 3.32 -14.22 -14.43
N ASP A 122 3.24 -14.38 -13.12
CA ASP A 122 3.43 -15.67 -12.44
C ASP A 122 2.18 -16.57 -12.50
N ALA A 123 1.02 -15.95 -12.71
CA ALA A 123 -0.26 -16.67 -12.78
C ALA A 123 -0.89 -16.51 -14.17
N PRO A 124 -1.44 -17.59 -14.74
CA PRO A 124 -2.20 -17.50 -15.96
C PRO A 124 -3.51 -16.72 -15.70
N MET A 125 -3.74 -15.68 -16.47
CA MET A 125 -4.96 -14.88 -16.38
C MET A 125 -5.85 -15.14 -17.60
N SER A 126 -7.13 -15.44 -17.36
CA SER A 126 -8.12 -15.42 -18.44
C SER A 126 -8.29 -14.00 -19.00
N VAL A 127 -8.86 -13.88 -20.18
CA VAL A 127 -9.11 -12.58 -20.82
C VAL A 127 -9.98 -11.69 -19.92
N GLU A 128 -10.99 -12.26 -19.27
CA GLU A 128 -11.88 -11.56 -18.35
C GLU A 128 -11.13 -11.07 -17.11
N MET A 129 -10.21 -11.87 -16.57
CA MET A 129 -9.36 -11.46 -15.45
C MET A 129 -8.43 -10.31 -15.85
N GLN A 130 -7.81 -10.40 -17.01
CA GLN A 130 -6.94 -9.33 -17.53
C GLN A 130 -7.72 -8.03 -17.69
N GLN A 131 -8.90 -8.08 -18.27
CA GLN A 131 -9.78 -6.93 -18.43
C GLN A 131 -10.23 -6.36 -17.08
N ALA A 132 -10.67 -7.21 -16.15
CA ALA A 132 -11.11 -6.77 -14.82
C ALA A 132 -9.98 -6.07 -14.04
N VAL A 133 -8.76 -6.59 -14.11
CA VAL A 133 -7.59 -6.00 -13.45
C VAL A 133 -7.18 -4.69 -14.16
N LYS A 134 -7.23 -4.65 -15.51
CA LYS A 134 -6.88 -3.47 -16.31
C LYS A 134 -7.86 -2.33 -16.09
N TYR A 135 -9.16 -2.61 -16.08
CA TYR A 135 -10.18 -1.56 -15.97
C TYR A 135 -10.58 -1.23 -14.53
N ASP A 136 -10.02 -1.94 -13.56
CA ASP A 136 -10.31 -1.67 -12.16
C ASP A 136 -9.96 -0.23 -11.77
N GLN A 137 -10.90 0.49 -11.18
CA GLN A 137 -10.81 1.91 -10.81
C GLN A 137 -10.73 2.87 -12.00
N SER A 138 -11.11 2.44 -13.19
CA SER A 138 -11.16 3.30 -14.38
C SER A 138 -12.58 3.63 -14.80
N VAL A 139 -12.72 4.69 -15.58
CA VAL A 139 -13.91 5.01 -16.36
C VAL A 139 -13.62 4.66 -17.81
N ILE A 140 -14.45 3.82 -18.40
CA ILE A 140 -14.39 3.48 -19.82
C ILE A 140 -14.98 4.67 -20.57
N LEU A 141 -14.20 5.26 -21.48
CA LEU A 141 -14.55 6.47 -22.21
C LEU A 141 -15.28 6.16 -23.52
N ASP A 142 -14.93 5.08 -24.18
CA ASP A 142 -15.47 4.68 -25.48
C ASP A 142 -15.56 3.16 -25.64
N GLU A 143 -16.21 2.72 -26.73
CA GLU A 143 -16.36 1.31 -27.09
C GLU A 143 -15.04 0.64 -27.50
N SER A 144 -14.02 1.43 -27.82
CA SER A 144 -12.66 0.95 -28.15
C SER A 144 -11.86 0.54 -26.91
N GLY A 145 -12.43 0.73 -25.71
CA GLY A 145 -11.81 0.35 -24.45
C GLY A 145 -10.75 1.35 -23.95
N ASN A 146 -10.77 2.59 -24.44
CA ASN A 146 -10.01 3.66 -23.84
C ASN A 146 -10.55 3.92 -22.44
N CYS A 147 -9.66 3.98 -21.46
CA CYS A 147 -10.03 4.17 -20.06
C CYS A 147 -9.21 5.27 -19.39
N ARG A 148 -9.84 5.94 -18.45
CA ARG A 148 -9.21 6.95 -17.58
C ARG A 148 -9.31 6.51 -16.12
N TYR A 149 -8.16 6.48 -15.44
CA TYR A 149 -8.10 6.25 -14.01
C TYR A 149 -8.36 7.57 -13.28
N ILE A 150 -9.41 7.63 -12.47
CA ILE A 150 -9.82 8.87 -11.79
C ILE A 150 -8.88 9.18 -10.64
N ASP A 151 -8.54 8.17 -9.84
CA ASP A 151 -7.73 8.35 -8.62
C ASP A 151 -6.21 8.33 -8.89
N ASN A 152 -5.80 7.90 -10.09
CA ASN A 152 -4.39 7.80 -10.50
C ASN A 152 -3.99 8.88 -11.51
N SER A 153 -4.76 9.95 -11.62
CA SER A 153 -4.40 11.08 -12.48
C SER A 153 -3.09 11.71 -12.00
N LYS A 154 -2.18 11.95 -12.93
CA LYS A 154 -0.96 12.71 -12.61
C LYS A 154 -1.39 14.07 -12.06
N PRO A 155 -0.73 14.56 -11.00
CA PRO A 155 -1.06 15.86 -10.45
C PRO A 155 -0.96 16.91 -11.56
N THR A 156 -1.97 17.77 -11.65
CA THR A 156 -2.00 18.90 -12.58
C THR A 156 -0.82 19.84 -12.30
N ALA A 157 -0.49 20.70 -13.26
CA ALA A 157 0.57 21.68 -13.05
C ALA A 157 0.30 22.58 -11.83
N GLU A 158 -0.97 22.91 -11.60
CA GLU A 158 -1.44 23.69 -10.44
C GLU A 158 -1.22 22.94 -9.12
N GLU A 159 -1.60 21.65 -9.05
CA GLU A 159 -1.37 20.82 -7.85
C GLU A 159 0.12 20.61 -7.54
N LYS A 160 0.97 20.61 -8.57
CA LYS A 160 2.43 20.56 -8.37
C LYS A 160 2.97 21.87 -7.81
N LEU A 161 2.45 23.01 -8.28
CA LEU A 161 2.82 24.34 -7.77
C LEU A 161 2.38 24.50 -6.31
N GLU A 162 1.16 24.10 -5.98
CA GLU A 162 0.67 24.12 -4.59
C GLU A 162 1.50 23.21 -3.65
N ALA A 163 1.89 22.02 -4.14
CA ALA A 163 2.73 21.10 -3.37
C ALA A 163 4.16 21.62 -3.17
N ILE A 164 4.69 22.42 -4.11
CA ILE A 164 5.98 23.09 -4.00
C ILE A 164 5.87 24.24 -3.00
N ALA A 165 4.85 25.09 -3.14
CA ALA A 165 4.61 26.22 -2.24
C ALA A 165 4.40 25.77 -0.78
N ALA A 166 3.65 24.68 -0.57
CA ALA A 166 3.45 24.10 0.76
C ALA A 166 4.75 23.55 1.38
N LYS A 167 5.67 23.02 0.56
CA LYS A 167 7.00 22.58 1.02
C LYS A 167 7.91 23.76 1.35
N GLU A 168 7.86 24.82 0.56
CA GLU A 168 8.64 26.04 0.82
C GLU A 168 8.21 26.71 2.11
N GLN A 169 6.90 26.81 2.39
CA GLN A 169 6.38 27.29 3.66
C GLN A 169 6.84 26.45 4.86
N GLN A 170 6.84 25.12 4.75
CA GLN A 170 7.33 24.24 5.83
C GLN A 170 8.82 24.41 6.09
N ILE A 171 9.61 24.76 5.09
CA ILE A 171 11.05 25.01 5.22
C ILE A 171 11.28 26.39 5.87
N GLU A 172 10.50 27.41 5.51
CA GLU A 172 10.56 28.74 6.15
C GLU A 172 10.15 28.66 7.61
N ASP A 173 9.04 27.97 7.95
CA ASP A 173 8.59 27.78 9.33
C ASP A 173 9.62 27.00 10.18
N ALA A 174 10.32 26.03 9.59
CA ALA A 174 11.37 25.28 10.27
C ALA A 174 12.65 26.13 10.52
N GLN A 175 12.95 27.09 9.65
CA GLN A 175 14.11 27.99 9.81
C GLN A 175 13.87 29.13 10.83
N VAL A 176 12.60 29.50 11.03
CA VAL A 176 12.24 30.53 12.03
C VAL A 176 12.38 30.02 13.46
N VAL A 177 12.18 28.71 13.69
CA VAL A 177 12.30 28.10 15.04
C VAL A 177 13.75 27.94 15.50
N ASP A 178 14.71 27.91 14.56
CA ASP A 178 16.14 27.70 14.91
C ASP A 178 16.91 29.02 15.22
N ASN A 179 16.25 30.18 15.10
CA ASN A 179 16.86 31.49 15.35
C ASN A 179 16.51 32.14 16.72
N GLU A 180 15.75 31.47 17.57
CA GLU A 180 15.54 31.89 18.95
C GLU A 180 16.54 31.20 19.88
N GLN A 181 17.81 31.61 19.82
CA GLN A 181 18.78 31.34 20.90
C GLN A 181 18.44 32.21 22.12
N PRO A 182 18.36 31.64 23.32
CA PRO A 182 18.17 32.43 24.52
C PRO A 182 19.44 33.31 24.80
N ALA A 183 19.23 34.58 25.06
CA ALA A 183 20.24 35.51 25.45
C ALA A 183 20.97 35.01 26.72
N ILE A 184 22.27 34.87 26.62
CA ILE A 184 23.13 34.53 27.76
C ILE A 184 23.21 35.78 28.63
N ASP A 185 22.58 35.72 29.79
CA ASP A 185 22.67 36.70 30.83
C ASP A 185 24.08 36.61 31.50
N ASN A 186 24.93 37.58 31.17
CA ASN A 186 26.25 37.77 31.75
C ASN A 186 26.14 38.71 32.94
N ASP A 187 25.66 38.20 34.07
CA ASP A 187 25.82 38.91 35.35
C ASP A 187 26.75 38.10 36.27
N GLN A 188 28.03 38.43 36.26
CA GLN A 188 28.98 38.02 37.30
C GLN A 188 29.20 39.18 38.23
N PRO A 189 28.92 39.07 39.52
CA PRO A 189 29.43 40.01 40.50
C PRO A 189 30.90 39.69 40.81
N THR A 190 31.71 40.63 40.51
CA THR A 190 33.06 40.73 41.13
C THR A 190 32.94 40.93 42.63
N ASP A 191 33.44 40.01 43.38
CA ASP A 191 33.85 40.39 44.75
C ASP A 191 35.24 39.91 45.10
N LYS A 192 35.89 40.84 45.81
CA LYS A 192 37.31 40.94 46.17
C LYS A 192 37.62 40.09 47.41
N LEU A 193 38.94 39.77 47.50
CA LEU A 193 39.75 39.82 48.70
C LEU A 193 39.71 38.62 49.69
N PHE A 194 40.73 38.03 49.90
CA PHE A 194 41.91 37.96 50.73
C PHE A 194 42.63 36.66 50.55
#